data_af0696895faa5f815fd29c3d70c9fc47
#
_entry.id   af0696895faa5f815fd29c3d70c9fc47
#
_cell.length_a   1.000
_cell.length_b   1.000
_cell.length_c   1.000
_cell.angle_alpha   90.00
_cell.angle_beta   90.00
_cell.angle_gamma   90.00
#
_symmetry.space_group_name_H-M   'P 1'
#
loop_
_entity.id
_entity.type
_entity.pdbx_description
1 polymer ?
#
loop_
_entity_poly.entity_id
_entity_poly.type
_entity_poly.pdbx_seq_one_letter_code
_entity_poly.pdbx_strand_id
1 'polypeptide(L)'
;VMLHPDYQYTPQLIESMAYLIANNVYHVVIGSRILGKGALKGGMPIYKYIANRFLTLSQNILMNQKLSEYHTGYRMFSAEVLRDINYNINSDDFIFDNQMLAQIFYAGHEIAEVTCPTKYFDDASSINIQRSTTYGLGVLGVSWKYFFNKIGLVKSKIFHQK
;
A
#
# COMPACT_ATOMS: atom_id res chain seq x y z
N VAL A 1 -9.60 -5.95 -8.09
CA VAL A 1 -9.33 -6.15 -6.66
C VAL A 1 -8.10 -7.03 -6.49
N MET A 2 -7.27 -6.70 -5.52
CA MET A 2 -6.18 -7.52 -5.03
C MET A 2 -6.55 -7.97 -3.61
N LEU A 3 -6.61 -9.27 -3.40
CA LEU A 3 -6.94 -9.91 -2.12
C LEU A 3 -6.14 -11.21 -2.05
N HIS A 4 -5.35 -11.37 -0.99
CA HIS A 4 -4.55 -12.57 -0.80
C HIS A 4 -5.43 -13.76 -0.36
N PRO A 5 -5.21 -14.97 -0.90
CA PRO A 5 -6.05 -16.15 -0.61
C PRO A 5 -5.65 -16.88 0.68
N ASP A 6 -4.94 -16.21 1.59
CA ASP A 6 -4.39 -16.75 2.85
C ASP A 6 -5.32 -16.59 4.05
N TYR A 7 -6.58 -16.20 3.81
CA TYR A 7 -7.61 -15.98 4.83
C TYR A 7 -7.28 -14.92 5.89
N GLN A 8 -6.22 -14.13 5.71
CA GLN A 8 -5.89 -13.03 6.62
C GLN A 8 -6.92 -11.91 6.55
N TYR A 9 -7.50 -11.68 5.37
CA TYR A 9 -8.44 -10.59 5.12
C TYR A 9 -9.84 -11.13 4.85
N THR A 10 -10.86 -10.42 5.34
CA THR A 10 -12.23 -10.78 5.05
C THR A 10 -12.66 -10.33 3.65
N PRO A 11 -13.20 -11.23 2.80
CA PRO A 11 -13.71 -10.84 1.48
C PRO A 11 -15.00 -10.00 1.54
N GLN A 12 -15.67 -9.95 2.70
CA GLN A 12 -16.90 -9.19 2.89
C GLN A 12 -16.78 -7.68 2.65
N LEU A 13 -15.56 -7.14 2.68
CA LEU A 13 -15.32 -5.72 2.38
C LEU A 13 -15.27 -5.41 0.88
N ILE A 14 -15.25 -6.42 0.00
CA ILE A 14 -15.19 -6.21 -1.46
C ILE A 14 -16.33 -5.32 -1.93
N GLU A 15 -17.56 -5.58 -1.48
CA GLU A 15 -18.74 -4.82 -1.89
C GLU A 15 -18.65 -3.35 -1.47
N SER A 16 -18.22 -3.08 -0.22
CA SER A 16 -18.04 -1.72 0.29
C SER A 16 -16.95 -0.95 -0.47
N MET A 17 -15.84 -1.61 -0.77
CA MET A 17 -14.75 -1.00 -1.54
C MET A 17 -15.16 -0.77 -3.00
N ALA A 18 -15.87 -1.74 -3.61
CA ALA A 18 -16.37 -1.63 -4.96
C ALA A 18 -17.43 -0.52 -5.09
N TYR A 19 -18.27 -0.34 -4.08
CA TYR A 19 -19.26 0.74 -4.06
C TYR A 19 -18.62 2.11 -4.17
N LEU A 20 -17.53 2.37 -3.44
CA LEU A 20 -16.81 3.64 -3.50
C LEU A 20 -16.25 3.92 -4.90
N ILE A 21 -15.73 2.89 -5.57
CA ILE A 21 -15.18 3.01 -6.93
C ILE A 21 -16.31 3.15 -7.97
N ALA A 22 -17.35 2.31 -7.88
CA ALA A 22 -18.43 2.31 -8.83
C ALA A 22 -19.24 3.61 -8.86
N ASN A 23 -19.28 4.32 -7.73
CA ASN A 23 -19.92 5.62 -7.61
C ASN A 23 -18.96 6.81 -7.79
N ASN A 24 -17.74 6.56 -8.26
CA ASN A 24 -16.71 7.60 -8.49
C ASN A 24 -16.41 8.46 -7.25
N VAL A 25 -16.57 7.89 -6.03
CA VAL A 25 -16.21 8.58 -4.79
C VAL A 25 -14.70 8.57 -4.62
N TYR A 26 -14.07 7.42 -4.91
CA TYR A 26 -12.61 7.24 -4.96
C TYR A 26 -12.24 6.25 -6.06
N HIS A 27 -11.07 6.44 -6.65
CA HIS A 27 -10.55 5.53 -7.68
C HIS A 27 -9.65 4.43 -7.12
N VAL A 28 -9.21 4.58 -5.87
CA VAL A 28 -8.39 3.60 -5.15
C VAL A 28 -8.90 3.47 -3.72
N VAL A 29 -9.06 2.23 -3.26
CA VAL A 29 -9.48 1.92 -1.89
C VAL A 29 -8.57 0.83 -1.32
N ILE A 30 -8.08 1.02 -0.11
CA ILE A 30 -7.27 0.03 0.60
C ILE A 30 -7.93 -0.40 1.90
N GLY A 31 -7.75 -1.67 2.27
CA GLY A 31 -8.20 -2.23 3.54
C GLY A 31 -7.10 -2.07 4.60
N SER A 32 -7.21 -1.08 5.47
CA SER A 32 -6.21 -0.84 6.52
C SER A 32 -6.46 -1.67 7.76
N ARG A 33 -5.42 -2.38 8.21
CA ARG A 33 -5.39 -3.13 9.48
C ARG A 33 -5.17 -2.20 10.67
N ILE A 34 -4.59 -1.05 10.42
CA ILE A 34 -4.13 -0.10 11.44
C ILE A 34 -5.23 0.89 11.83
N LEU A 35 -6.01 1.35 10.87
CA LEU A 35 -7.04 2.38 11.07
C LEU A 35 -8.03 2.05 12.20
N GLY A 36 -8.44 0.79 12.33
CA GLY A 36 -9.40 0.32 13.34
C GLY A 36 -8.78 -0.45 14.51
N LYS A 37 -7.48 -0.33 14.77
CA LYS A 37 -6.75 -1.12 15.79
C LYS A 37 -6.84 -2.65 15.59
N GLY A 38 -7.23 -3.11 14.41
CA GLY A 38 -7.42 -4.52 14.08
C GLY A 38 -6.13 -5.35 14.05
N ALA A 39 -5.01 -4.73 13.72
CA ALA A 39 -3.74 -5.42 13.56
C ALA A 39 -3.26 -6.15 14.85
N LEU A 40 -3.16 -5.44 15.96
CA LEU A 40 -2.73 -6.03 17.25
C LEU A 40 -3.76 -7.01 17.79
N LYS A 41 -5.05 -6.69 17.70
CA LYS A 41 -6.13 -7.61 18.09
C LYS A 41 -6.15 -8.88 17.25
N GLY A 42 -5.75 -8.79 16.00
CA GLY A 42 -5.65 -9.92 15.06
C GLY A 42 -4.41 -10.78 15.24
N GLY A 43 -3.48 -10.40 16.15
CA GLY A 43 -2.25 -11.16 16.42
C GLY A 43 -1.00 -10.66 15.69
N MET A 44 -1.00 -9.44 15.15
CA MET A 44 0.23 -8.89 14.54
C MET A 44 1.34 -8.78 15.60
N PRO A 45 2.54 -9.34 15.37
CA PRO A 45 3.68 -9.17 16.27
C PRO A 45 4.03 -7.69 16.47
N ILE A 46 4.33 -7.31 17.72
CA ILE A 46 4.58 -5.91 18.09
C ILE A 46 5.71 -5.28 17.26
N TYR A 47 6.80 -6.02 17.00
CA TYR A 47 7.91 -5.50 16.19
C TYR A 47 7.49 -5.19 14.74
N LYS A 48 6.60 -6.02 14.14
CA LYS A 48 6.02 -5.76 12.81
C LYS A 48 5.12 -4.52 12.83
N TYR A 49 4.35 -4.37 13.90
CA TYR A 49 3.52 -3.18 14.08
C TYR A 49 4.36 -1.91 14.17
N ILE A 50 5.42 -1.90 14.99
CA ILE A 50 6.32 -0.74 15.12
C ILE A 50 7.00 -0.41 13.79
N ALA A 51 7.53 -1.43 13.10
CA ALA A 51 8.15 -1.25 11.78
C ALA A 51 7.15 -0.68 10.76
N ASN A 52 5.92 -1.20 10.72
CA ASN A 52 4.85 -0.67 9.87
C ASN A 52 4.58 0.80 10.16
N ARG A 53 4.45 1.18 11.44
CA ARG A 53 4.20 2.57 11.85
C ARG A 53 5.34 3.51 11.45
N PHE A 54 6.59 3.07 11.64
CA PHE A 54 7.78 3.85 11.25
C PHE A 54 7.83 4.06 9.72
N LEU A 55 7.65 3.01 8.94
CA LEU A 55 7.64 3.10 7.47
C LEU A 55 6.47 3.97 6.98
N THR A 56 5.27 3.77 7.53
CA THR A 56 4.10 4.59 7.19
C THR A 56 4.34 6.07 7.47
N LEU A 57 4.89 6.40 8.63
CA LEU A 57 5.21 7.79 8.96
C LEU A 57 6.23 8.39 7.98
N SER A 58 7.29 7.65 7.67
CA SER A 58 8.32 8.08 6.71
C SER A 58 7.71 8.33 5.33
N GLN A 59 6.84 7.43 4.86
CA GLN A 59 6.14 7.57 3.58
C GLN A 59 5.19 8.76 3.57
N ASN A 60 4.41 8.95 4.62
CA ASN A 60 3.51 10.10 4.74
C ASN A 60 4.26 11.43 4.65
N ILE A 61 5.42 11.53 5.31
CA ILE A 61 6.27 12.73 5.24
C ILE A 61 6.84 12.92 3.83
N LEU A 62 7.48 11.89 3.27
CA LEU A 62 8.21 12.00 1.99
C LEU A 62 7.27 12.15 0.79
N MET A 63 6.08 11.56 0.84
CA MET A 63 5.10 11.63 -0.24
C MET A 63 4.03 12.70 -0.01
N ASN A 64 4.09 13.42 1.13
CA ASN A 64 3.07 14.38 1.55
C ASN A 64 1.66 13.77 1.55
N GLN A 65 1.51 12.62 2.20
CA GLN A 65 0.26 11.87 2.30
C GLN A 65 -0.16 11.66 3.75
N LYS A 66 -1.33 11.07 3.96
CA LYS A 66 -1.90 10.88 5.31
C LYS A 66 -2.61 9.53 5.43
N LEU A 67 -1.97 8.45 4.94
CA LEU A 67 -2.51 7.11 5.12
C LEU A 67 -2.19 6.57 6.52
N SER A 68 -3.07 5.71 7.01
CA SER A 68 -2.83 4.94 8.24
C SER A 68 -1.90 3.74 7.99
N GLU A 69 -1.89 3.20 6.77
CA GLU A 69 -1.10 2.05 6.37
C GLU A 69 -0.82 2.02 4.86
N TYR A 70 0.42 1.59 4.47
CA TYR A 70 0.81 1.35 3.08
C TYR A 70 1.03 -0.15 2.77
N HIS A 71 1.13 -1.00 3.81
CA HIS A 71 1.66 -2.36 3.69
C HIS A 71 0.57 -3.43 3.73
N THR A 72 -0.65 -3.06 3.37
CA THR A 72 -1.76 -4.00 3.24
C THR A 72 -1.79 -4.62 1.84
N GLY A 73 -2.11 -5.91 1.76
CA GLY A 73 -2.36 -6.60 0.48
C GLY A 73 -3.80 -6.52 0.01
N TYR A 74 -4.69 -5.84 0.74
CA TYR A 74 -6.09 -5.71 0.36
C TYR A 74 -6.33 -4.36 -0.30
N ARG A 75 -6.49 -4.37 -1.62
CA ARG A 75 -6.57 -3.15 -2.44
C ARG A 75 -7.56 -3.30 -3.57
N MET A 76 -8.20 -2.20 -3.93
CA MET A 76 -9.06 -2.14 -5.09
C MET A 76 -8.76 -0.89 -5.89
N PHE A 77 -8.75 -1.03 -7.21
CA PHE A 77 -8.39 0.03 -8.15
C PHE A 77 -9.47 0.14 -9.23
N SER A 78 -9.75 1.36 -9.66
CA SER A 78 -10.53 1.58 -10.89
C SER A 78 -9.67 1.23 -12.12
N ALA A 79 -10.31 0.91 -13.24
CA ALA A 79 -9.61 0.69 -14.50
C ALA A 79 -8.91 1.96 -15.00
N GLU A 80 -9.41 3.13 -14.65
CA GLU A 80 -8.85 4.43 -14.99
C GLU A 80 -7.45 4.58 -14.39
N VAL A 81 -7.32 4.42 -13.06
CA VAL A 81 -6.02 4.50 -12.37
C VAL A 81 -5.00 3.52 -12.95
N LEU A 82 -5.42 2.29 -13.28
CA LEU A 82 -4.53 1.29 -13.86
C LEU A 82 -4.05 1.65 -15.29
N ARG A 83 -4.79 2.49 -16.01
CA ARG A 83 -4.34 3.03 -17.30
C ARG A 83 -3.40 4.20 -17.15
N ASP A 84 -3.57 5.01 -16.11
CA ASP A 84 -2.78 6.23 -15.87
C ASP A 84 -1.38 5.93 -15.37
N ILE A 85 -1.20 4.82 -14.65
CA ILE A 85 0.11 4.45 -14.09
C ILE A 85 0.82 3.40 -14.94
N ASN A 86 2.15 3.45 -14.96
CA ASN A 86 2.97 2.46 -15.67
C ASN A 86 3.45 1.36 -14.72
N TYR A 87 2.53 0.54 -14.21
CA TYR A 87 2.86 -0.53 -13.26
C TYR A 87 3.71 -1.66 -13.87
N ASN A 88 3.78 -1.78 -15.20
CA ASN A 88 4.57 -2.82 -15.89
C ASN A 88 6.09 -2.68 -15.70
N ILE A 89 6.56 -1.50 -15.30
CA ILE A 89 7.99 -1.25 -15.03
C ILE A 89 8.35 -1.39 -13.55
N ASN A 90 7.40 -1.73 -12.72
CA ASN A 90 7.62 -1.97 -11.31
C ASN A 90 8.37 -3.29 -11.10
N SER A 91 8.95 -3.44 -9.92
CA SER A 91 9.64 -4.66 -9.51
C SER A 91 8.68 -5.84 -9.42
N ASP A 92 9.13 -7.05 -9.77
CA ASP A 92 8.37 -8.29 -9.58
C ASP A 92 8.49 -8.86 -8.14
N ASP A 93 9.01 -8.08 -7.19
CA ASP A 93 9.20 -8.45 -5.80
C ASP A 93 8.23 -7.68 -4.88
N PHE A 94 8.25 -7.95 -3.58
CA PHE A 94 7.39 -7.36 -2.54
C PHE A 94 7.26 -5.82 -2.58
N ILE A 95 8.22 -5.13 -3.19
CA ILE A 95 8.18 -3.67 -3.36
C ILE A 95 7.19 -3.20 -4.42
N PHE A 96 6.68 -4.09 -5.29
CA PHE A 96 5.72 -3.79 -6.36
C PHE A 96 4.54 -2.95 -5.85
N ASP A 97 3.93 -3.42 -4.78
CA ASP A 97 2.76 -2.78 -4.18
C ASP A 97 3.01 -1.36 -3.72
N ASN A 98 4.22 -1.13 -3.20
CA ASN A 98 4.61 0.19 -2.72
C ASN A 98 4.91 1.13 -3.88
N GLN A 99 5.53 0.63 -4.95
CA GLN A 99 5.76 1.38 -6.18
C GLN A 99 4.44 1.78 -6.83
N MET A 100 3.44 0.88 -6.87
CA MET A 100 2.11 1.22 -7.37
C MET A 100 1.48 2.38 -6.60
N LEU A 101 1.48 2.34 -5.28
CA LEU A 101 0.92 3.43 -4.47
C LEU A 101 1.65 4.76 -4.72
N ALA A 102 2.98 4.71 -4.83
CA ALA A 102 3.77 5.89 -5.14
C ALA A 102 3.43 6.47 -6.53
N GLN A 103 3.21 5.62 -7.55
CA GLN A 103 2.77 6.05 -8.88
C GLN A 103 1.38 6.67 -8.84
N ILE A 104 0.45 6.08 -8.09
CA ILE A 104 -0.93 6.56 -7.90
C ILE A 104 -0.92 7.98 -7.31
N PHE A 105 -0.16 8.20 -6.25
CA PHE A 105 0.00 9.54 -5.66
C PHE A 105 0.70 10.51 -6.59
N TYR A 106 1.68 10.04 -7.36
CA TYR A 106 2.39 10.89 -8.31
C TYR A 106 1.48 11.35 -9.45
N ALA A 107 0.55 10.50 -9.89
CA ALA A 107 -0.48 10.80 -10.86
C ALA A 107 -1.60 11.71 -10.30
N GLY A 108 -1.61 11.98 -8.99
CA GLY A 108 -2.58 12.89 -8.36
C GLY A 108 -3.87 12.22 -7.89
N HIS A 109 -3.94 10.88 -7.89
CA HIS A 109 -5.12 10.17 -7.38
C HIS A 109 -5.13 10.09 -5.86
N GLU A 110 -6.32 10.21 -5.29
CA GLU A 110 -6.59 10.03 -3.87
C GLU A 110 -6.88 8.56 -3.54
N ILE A 111 -6.50 8.15 -2.32
CA ILE A 111 -6.72 6.79 -1.80
C ILE A 111 -7.63 6.86 -0.59
N ALA A 112 -8.73 6.11 -0.63
CA ALA A 112 -9.56 5.88 0.55
C ALA A 112 -9.04 4.71 1.38
N GLU A 113 -9.27 4.77 2.68
CA GLU A 113 -9.00 3.67 3.60
C GLU A 113 -10.31 3.18 4.24
N VAL A 114 -10.50 1.86 4.24
CA VAL A 114 -11.53 1.19 5.04
C VAL A 114 -10.88 0.35 6.12
N THR A 115 -11.47 0.29 7.31
CA THR A 115 -10.95 -0.58 8.38
C THR A 115 -11.09 -2.04 7.99
N CYS A 116 -10.01 -2.81 8.11
CA CYS A 116 -10.01 -4.23 7.79
C CYS A 116 -9.62 -5.06 9.00
N PRO A 117 -10.54 -5.84 9.57
CA PRO A 117 -10.19 -6.86 10.55
C PRO A 117 -9.25 -7.88 9.93
N THR A 118 -8.20 -8.23 10.63
CA THR A 118 -7.18 -9.17 10.13
C THR A 118 -6.93 -10.24 11.15
N LYS A 119 -6.72 -11.48 10.69
CA LYS A 119 -6.32 -12.60 11.53
C LYS A 119 -4.92 -13.05 11.11
N TYR A 120 -4.05 -13.22 12.10
CA TYR A 120 -2.71 -13.78 11.89
C TYR A 120 -2.72 -15.22 12.38
N PHE A 121 -2.32 -16.15 11.52
CA PHE A 121 -2.16 -17.58 11.81
C PHE A 121 -0.68 -17.92 11.68
N ASP A 122 -0.24 -18.95 12.37
CA ASP A 122 1.17 -19.40 12.30
C ASP A 122 1.58 -19.81 10.88
N ASP A 123 0.65 -20.36 10.11
CA ASP A 123 0.85 -20.75 8.70
C ASP A 123 0.66 -19.61 7.69
N ALA A 124 0.27 -18.42 8.15
CA ALA A 124 0.10 -17.29 7.25
C ALA A 124 1.45 -16.82 6.70
N SER A 125 1.46 -16.48 5.41
CA SER A 125 2.67 -16.03 4.70
C SER A 125 3.32 -14.86 5.43
N SER A 126 4.34 -15.13 6.25
CA SER A 126 5.09 -14.11 6.95
C SER A 126 6.49 -14.00 6.38
N ILE A 127 6.83 -12.80 5.93
CA ILE A 127 8.20 -12.49 5.49
C ILE A 127 9.14 -12.66 6.70
N ASN A 128 10.27 -13.35 6.52
CA ASN A 128 11.29 -13.47 7.54
C ASN A 128 11.97 -12.11 7.80
N ILE A 129 12.71 -11.99 8.91
CA ILE A 129 13.33 -10.73 9.35
C ILE A 129 14.25 -10.13 8.27
N GLN A 130 15.05 -10.94 7.60
CA GLN A 130 15.97 -10.47 6.55
C GLN A 130 15.21 -9.88 5.36
N ARG A 131 14.18 -10.57 4.86
CA ARG A 131 13.31 -10.07 3.79
C ARG A 131 12.53 -8.84 4.23
N SER A 132 12.09 -8.78 5.49
CA SER A 132 11.40 -7.59 6.05
C SER A 132 12.32 -6.37 6.06
N THR A 133 13.60 -6.53 6.37
CA THR A 133 14.59 -5.45 6.33
C THR A 133 14.82 -4.97 4.90
N THR A 134 15.03 -5.90 3.95
CA THR A 134 15.19 -5.58 2.53
C THR A 134 13.96 -4.84 1.99
N TYR A 135 12.77 -5.32 2.34
CA TYR A 135 11.51 -4.65 2.00
C TYR A 135 11.46 -3.22 2.57
N GLY A 136 11.76 -3.05 3.86
CA GLY A 136 11.73 -1.73 4.51
C GLY A 136 12.68 -0.73 3.85
N LEU A 137 13.91 -1.16 3.52
CA LEU A 137 14.87 -0.32 2.78
C LEU A 137 14.36 0.02 1.37
N GLY A 138 13.74 -0.93 0.70
CA GLY A 138 13.11 -0.72 -0.61
C GLY A 138 11.98 0.31 -0.54
N VAL A 139 11.12 0.22 0.48
CA VAL A 139 10.03 1.20 0.74
C VAL A 139 10.59 2.61 0.92
N LEU A 140 11.61 2.77 1.76
CA LEU A 140 12.27 4.06 1.95
C LEU A 140 12.91 4.56 0.65
N GLY A 141 13.53 3.67 -0.12
CA GLY A 141 14.12 4.00 -1.41
C GLY A 141 13.10 4.53 -2.43
N VAL A 142 11.91 3.90 -2.50
CA VAL A 142 10.79 4.38 -3.36
C VAL A 142 10.31 5.75 -2.88
N SER A 143 10.16 5.94 -1.57
CA SER A 143 9.68 7.19 -0.98
C SER A 143 10.65 8.35 -1.25
N TRP A 144 11.95 8.13 -1.12
CA TRP A 144 12.98 9.12 -1.47
C TRP A 144 13.01 9.41 -2.97
N LYS A 145 12.87 8.38 -3.84
CA LYS A 145 12.76 8.59 -5.29
C LYS A 145 11.53 9.44 -5.63
N TYR A 146 10.40 9.18 -4.99
CA TYR A 146 9.19 10.00 -5.16
C TYR A 146 9.49 11.46 -4.79
N PHE A 147 10.02 11.69 -3.59
CA PHE A 147 10.31 13.03 -3.09
C PHE A 147 11.26 13.79 -4.03
N PHE A 148 12.40 13.20 -4.40
CA PHE A 148 13.36 13.86 -5.29
C PHE A 148 12.83 14.07 -6.70
N ASN A 149 11.98 13.17 -7.19
CA ASN A 149 11.32 13.35 -8.48
C ASN A 149 10.30 14.50 -8.43
N LYS A 150 9.54 14.61 -7.33
CA LYS A 150 8.53 15.66 -7.14
C LYS A 150 9.13 17.06 -7.06
N ILE A 151 10.31 17.21 -6.46
CA ILE A 151 11.04 18.49 -6.39
C ILE A 151 11.97 18.72 -7.60
N GLY A 152 11.96 17.83 -8.59
CA GLY A 152 12.69 18.01 -9.85
C GLY A 152 14.18 17.68 -9.82
N LEU A 153 14.71 17.14 -8.71
CA LEU A 153 16.14 16.79 -8.59
C LEU A 153 16.52 15.49 -9.30
N VAL A 154 15.57 14.56 -9.45
CA VAL A 154 15.77 13.26 -10.11
C VAL A 154 14.62 12.99 -11.06
N LYS A 155 14.91 12.44 -12.23
CA LYS A 155 13.88 11.95 -13.17
C LYS A 155 13.86 10.41 -13.11
N SER A 156 12.91 9.84 -12.40
CA SER A 156 12.76 8.40 -12.30
C SER A 156 11.71 7.88 -13.29
N LYS A 157 12.07 6.83 -14.05
CA LYS A 157 11.17 6.23 -15.06
C LYS A 157 9.85 5.74 -14.47
N ILE A 158 9.84 5.31 -13.20
CA ILE A 158 8.62 4.80 -12.56
C ILE A 158 7.53 5.86 -12.37
N PHE A 159 7.87 7.15 -12.42
CA PHE A 159 6.92 8.27 -12.27
C PHE A 159 6.60 8.97 -13.60
N HIS A 160 7.08 8.46 -14.73
CA HIS A 160 6.61 8.94 -16.02
C HIS A 160 5.27 8.26 -16.34
N GLN A 161 4.26 9.07 -16.62
CA GLN A 161 2.97 8.60 -17.15
C GLN A 161 3.19 7.91 -18.51
N LYS A 162 2.30 6.98 -18.84
CA LYS A 162 2.26 6.37 -20.17
C LYS A 162 1.99 7.39 -21.25
#